data_53c912986d5e0368c66ac7e5f7f78c39
#
_entry.id   53c912986d5e0368c66ac7e5f7f78c39
#
_cell.length_a   1.000
_cell.length_b   1.000
_cell.length_c   1.000
_cell.angle_alpha   90.00
_cell.angle_beta   90.00
_cell.angle_gamma   90.00
#
_symmetry.space_group_name_H-M   'P 1'
#
loop_
_entity.id
_entity.type
_entity.pdbx_description
1 polymer ?
#
loop_
_entity_poly.entity_id
_entity_poly.type
_entity_poly.pdbx_seq_one_letter_code
_entity_poly.pdbx_strand_id
1 'polypeptide(L)'
;MSLQIISIILGSLTLASALMVVLSKHPVRSVIYLVITFFFITSMYIMMNAQFLAIVNMIVYAGAIMVLFLFVIMFMNLNAESEPQKSKWMKFAAVLSGGSLMLILIAALKDNDGFISSMRGEGSIGLIKNLGKVLFT
;
A
#
# COMPACT_ATOMS: atom_id res chain seq x y z
N MET A 1 10.24 15.08 -15.64
CA MET A 1 10.81 15.57 -14.36
C MET A 1 9.75 15.79 -13.28
N SER A 2 8.71 16.56 -13.54
CA SER A 2 7.64 16.81 -12.56
C SER A 2 6.93 15.53 -12.11
N LEU A 3 6.68 14.59 -13.02
CA LEU A 3 6.02 13.33 -12.72
C LEU A 3 6.85 12.44 -11.78
N GLN A 4 8.16 12.41 -11.94
CA GLN A 4 9.05 11.66 -11.05
C GLN A 4 9.07 12.24 -9.64
N ILE A 5 9.11 13.55 -9.51
CA ILE A 5 9.11 14.24 -8.22
C ILE A 5 7.80 13.96 -7.48
N ILE A 6 6.67 14.06 -8.18
CA ILE A 6 5.34 13.77 -7.60
C ILE A 6 5.26 12.29 -7.15
N SER A 7 5.78 11.36 -7.96
CA SER A 7 5.82 9.94 -7.62
C SER A 7 6.64 9.66 -6.37
N ILE A 8 7.79 10.30 -6.22
CA ILE A 8 8.65 10.17 -5.04
C ILE A 8 7.97 10.74 -3.80
N ILE A 9 7.32 11.89 -3.93
CA ILE A 9 6.58 12.52 -2.83
C ILE A 9 5.42 11.62 -2.39
N LEU A 10 4.60 11.13 -3.33
CA LEU A 10 3.50 10.22 -3.03
C LEU A 10 3.98 8.91 -2.41
N GLY A 11 5.07 8.36 -2.93
CA GLY A 11 5.68 7.15 -2.38
C GLY A 11 6.17 7.35 -0.95
N SER A 12 6.82 8.46 -0.66
CA SER A 12 7.28 8.78 0.70
C SER A 12 6.12 9.00 1.67
N LEU A 13 5.05 9.66 1.24
CA LEU A 13 3.85 9.85 2.04
C LEU A 13 3.14 8.52 2.30
N THR A 14 3.09 7.63 1.30
CA THR A 14 2.53 6.28 1.44
C THR A 14 3.30 5.48 2.49
N LEU A 15 4.63 5.49 2.42
CA LEU A 15 5.48 4.81 3.39
C LEU A 15 5.33 5.40 4.80
N ALA A 16 5.27 6.71 4.92
CA ALA A 16 5.07 7.38 6.20
C ALA A 16 3.72 7.00 6.82
N SER A 17 2.64 7.04 6.06
CA SER A 17 1.31 6.64 6.54
C SER A 17 1.26 5.15 6.89
N ALA A 18 1.89 4.29 6.11
CA ALA A 18 1.98 2.85 6.40
C ALA A 18 2.75 2.56 7.70
N LEU A 19 3.83 3.29 7.95
CA LEU A 19 4.55 3.20 9.23
C LEU A 19 3.68 3.64 10.40
N MET A 20 2.88 4.69 10.23
CA MET A 20 1.95 5.13 11.27
C MET A 20 0.87 4.10 11.58
N VAL A 21 0.44 3.30 10.59
CA VAL A 21 -0.46 2.15 10.81
C VAL A 21 0.13 1.17 11.82
N VAL A 22 1.40 0.82 11.64
CA VAL A 22 2.09 -0.17 12.48
C VAL A 22 2.45 0.40 13.86
N LEU A 23 2.85 1.67 13.92
CA LEU A 23 3.29 2.32 15.16
C LEU A 23 2.12 2.77 16.04
N SER A 24 0.92 2.89 15.51
CA SER A 24 -0.25 3.33 16.26
C SER A 24 -0.66 2.29 17.31
N LYS A 25 -0.87 2.75 18.53
CA LYS A 25 -1.31 1.90 19.65
C LYS A 25 -2.82 1.67 19.69
N HIS A 26 -3.58 2.59 19.10
CA HIS A 26 -5.04 2.51 19.08
C HIS A 26 -5.53 1.86 17.78
N PRO A 27 -6.36 0.79 17.86
CA PRO A 27 -6.83 0.08 16.67
C PRO A 27 -7.58 0.96 15.66
N VAL A 28 -8.48 1.81 16.15
CA VAL A 28 -9.28 2.71 15.31
C VAL A 28 -8.38 3.71 14.57
N ARG A 29 -7.41 4.30 15.26
CA ARG A 29 -6.45 5.23 14.67
C ARG A 29 -5.58 4.54 13.61
N SER A 30 -5.17 3.32 13.88
CA SER A 30 -4.40 2.49 12.94
C SER A 30 -5.17 2.27 11.63
N VAL A 31 -6.46 1.95 11.71
CA VAL A 31 -7.31 1.74 10.54
C VAL A 31 -7.51 3.03 9.74
N ILE A 32 -7.63 4.18 10.42
CA ILE A 32 -7.73 5.48 9.74
C ILE A 32 -6.46 5.77 8.93
N TYR A 33 -5.28 5.53 9.51
CA TYR A 33 -4.01 5.67 8.78
C TYR A 33 -3.92 4.69 7.61
N LEU A 34 -4.47 3.49 7.75
CA LEU A 34 -4.53 2.51 6.68
C LEU A 34 -5.41 3.00 5.51
N VAL A 35 -6.55 3.62 5.80
CA VAL A 35 -7.40 4.25 4.77
C VAL A 35 -6.62 5.35 4.02
N ILE A 36 -5.90 6.20 4.73
CA ILE A 36 -5.06 7.23 4.14
C ILE A 36 -3.99 6.62 3.23
N THR A 37 -3.36 5.53 3.68
CA THR A 37 -2.38 4.78 2.88
C THR A 37 -2.99 4.29 1.56
N PHE A 38 -4.20 3.75 1.59
CA PHE A 38 -4.90 3.31 0.37
C PHE A 38 -5.23 4.47 -0.57
N PHE A 39 -5.56 5.65 -0.04
CA PHE A 39 -5.74 6.85 -0.87
C PHE A 39 -4.46 7.23 -1.62
N PHE A 40 -3.32 7.19 -0.95
CA PHE A 40 -2.03 7.46 -1.60
C PHE A 40 -1.68 6.39 -2.65
N ILE A 41 -1.94 5.11 -2.36
CA ILE A 41 -1.74 4.02 -3.32
C ILE A 41 -2.64 4.22 -4.55
N THR A 42 -3.90 4.58 -4.36
CA THR A 42 -4.83 4.88 -5.45
C THR A 42 -4.32 6.03 -6.32
N SER A 43 -3.78 7.08 -5.69
CA SER A 43 -3.18 8.20 -6.42
C SER A 43 -1.98 7.77 -7.25
N MET A 44 -1.16 6.85 -6.74
CA MET A 44 -0.05 6.29 -7.50
C MET A 44 -0.53 5.46 -8.70
N TYR A 45 -1.60 4.68 -8.55
CA TYR A 45 -2.18 3.94 -9.67
C TYR A 45 -2.69 4.85 -10.77
N ILE A 46 -3.30 5.99 -10.43
CA ILE A 46 -3.74 6.99 -11.42
C ILE A 46 -2.54 7.54 -12.19
N MET A 47 -1.43 7.83 -11.51
CA MET A 47 -0.21 8.30 -12.15
C MET A 47 0.41 7.27 -13.10
N MET A 48 0.25 5.99 -12.80
CA MET A 48 0.72 4.89 -13.65
C MET A 48 -0.22 4.56 -14.80
N ASN A 49 -1.26 5.37 -15.05
CA ASN A 49 -2.34 5.10 -16.02
C ASN A 49 -3.13 3.82 -15.75
N ALA A 50 -3.06 3.28 -14.53
CA ALA A 50 -3.83 2.12 -14.11
C ALA A 50 -5.18 2.56 -13.52
N GLN A 51 -6.00 3.22 -14.30
CA GLN A 51 -7.26 3.83 -13.84
C GLN A 51 -8.26 2.80 -13.31
N PHE A 52 -8.37 1.67 -13.96
CA PHE A 52 -9.24 0.59 -13.50
C PHE A 52 -8.84 0.09 -12.12
N LEU A 53 -7.56 -0.17 -11.94
CA LEU A 53 -7.00 -0.66 -10.68
C LEU A 53 -7.15 0.39 -9.57
N ALA A 54 -6.98 1.67 -9.90
CA ALA A 54 -7.18 2.78 -8.97
C ALA A 54 -8.63 2.83 -8.46
N ILE A 55 -9.61 2.74 -9.35
CA ILE A 55 -11.03 2.77 -9.00
C ILE A 55 -11.40 1.56 -8.16
N VAL A 56 -10.98 0.37 -8.55
CA VAL A 56 -11.24 -0.87 -7.79
C VAL A 56 -10.60 -0.80 -6.41
N ASN A 57 -9.36 -0.33 -6.32
CA ASN A 57 -8.68 -0.17 -5.04
C ASN A 57 -9.43 0.78 -4.11
N MET A 58 -9.91 1.90 -4.63
CA MET A 58 -10.65 2.88 -3.84
C MET A 58 -12.01 2.34 -3.39
N ILE A 59 -12.79 1.73 -4.28
CA ILE A 59 -14.14 1.26 -3.97
C ILE A 59 -14.09 0.04 -3.03
N VAL A 60 -13.24 -0.94 -3.33
CA VAL A 60 -13.22 -2.20 -2.60
C VAL A 60 -12.40 -2.09 -1.32
N TYR A 61 -11.15 -1.62 -1.41
CA TYR A 61 -10.27 -1.59 -0.25
C TYR A 61 -10.58 -0.41 0.68
N ALA A 62 -10.52 0.80 0.18
CA ALA A 62 -10.76 1.97 1.02
C ALA A 62 -12.24 2.14 1.41
N GLY A 63 -13.16 1.76 0.52
CA GLY A 63 -14.59 1.82 0.77
C GLY A 63 -15.12 0.63 1.56
N ALA A 64 -15.29 -0.51 0.90
CA ALA A 64 -16.01 -1.64 1.48
C ALA A 64 -15.23 -2.34 2.61
N ILE A 65 -14.00 -2.73 2.37
CA ILE A 65 -13.21 -3.54 3.32
C ILE A 65 -12.81 -2.72 4.54
N MET A 66 -12.31 -1.52 4.35
CA MET A 66 -11.85 -0.70 5.48
C MET A 66 -13.00 -0.16 6.32
N VAL A 67 -14.11 0.20 5.71
CA VAL A 67 -15.31 0.63 6.44
C VAL A 67 -15.86 -0.51 7.29
N LEU A 68 -15.97 -1.71 6.71
CA LEU A 68 -16.39 -2.90 7.47
C LEU A 68 -15.43 -3.20 8.62
N PHE A 69 -14.14 -3.15 8.36
CA PHE A 69 -13.10 -3.41 9.36
C PHE A 69 -13.14 -2.39 10.50
N LEU A 70 -13.28 -1.11 10.16
CA LEU A 70 -13.42 -0.03 11.13
C LEU A 70 -14.69 -0.21 11.99
N PHE A 71 -15.79 -0.62 11.36
CA PHE A 71 -17.04 -0.91 12.07
C PHE A 71 -16.86 -2.06 13.06
N VAL A 72 -16.26 -3.17 12.63
CA VAL A 72 -15.98 -4.34 13.47
C VAL A 72 -15.09 -3.96 14.65
N ILE A 73 -14.00 -3.21 14.43
CA ILE A 73 -13.10 -2.76 15.51
C ILE A 73 -13.81 -1.85 16.49
N MET A 74 -14.71 -0.99 16.02
CA MET A 74 -15.45 -0.10 16.89
C MET A 74 -16.40 -0.86 17.82
N PHE A 75 -17.00 -1.97 17.34
CA PHE A 75 -17.87 -2.82 18.15
C PHE A 75 -17.11 -3.83 19.02
N MET A 76 -15.92 -4.22 18.62
CA MET A 76 -15.06 -5.04 19.47
C MET A 76 -14.41 -4.17 20.55
N ASN A 77 -14.64 -4.54 21.80
CA ASN A 77 -13.98 -3.90 22.92
C ASN A 77 -12.52 -4.35 23.01
N LEU A 78 -11.64 -3.65 22.30
CA LEU A 78 -10.20 -3.95 22.25
C LEU A 78 -9.41 -3.31 23.41
N ASN A 79 -10.06 -2.96 24.49
CA ASN A 79 -9.41 -2.57 25.75
C ASN A 79 -8.72 -3.76 26.43
N ALA A 80 -8.01 -4.56 25.68
CA ALA A 80 -7.18 -5.61 26.23
C ALA A 80 -5.91 -5.00 26.80
N GLU A 81 -5.89 -4.81 28.10
CA GLU A 81 -4.72 -4.35 28.87
C GLU A 81 -3.55 -5.33 28.86
N SER A 82 -3.68 -6.46 28.21
CA SER A 82 -2.66 -7.50 28.16
C SER A 82 -1.96 -7.54 26.82
N GLU A 83 -1.14 -6.52 26.54
CA GLU A 83 -0.04 -6.75 25.62
C GLU A 83 1.02 -7.56 26.39
N PRO A 84 1.27 -8.83 26.00
CA PRO A 84 2.41 -9.52 26.56
C PRO A 84 3.66 -8.70 26.22
N GLN A 85 4.47 -8.44 27.22
CA GLN A 85 5.75 -7.75 27.05
C GLN A 85 6.53 -8.47 25.94
N LYS A 86 6.54 -7.87 24.76
CA LYS A 86 7.30 -8.40 23.63
C LYS A 86 8.77 -8.46 24.03
N SER A 87 9.28 -9.66 24.16
CA SER A 87 10.67 -9.89 24.54
C SER A 87 11.59 -9.14 23.56
N LYS A 88 12.70 -8.63 24.04
CA LYS A 88 13.68 -7.91 23.20
C LYS A 88 14.14 -8.75 22.01
N TRP A 89 14.16 -10.07 22.17
CA TRP A 89 14.48 -11.04 21.12
C TRP A 89 13.48 -11.04 19.98
N MET A 90 12.19 -10.89 20.26
CA MET A 90 11.14 -10.82 19.23
C MET A 90 11.26 -9.55 18.40
N LYS A 91 11.59 -8.41 19.01
CA LYS A 91 11.86 -7.15 18.30
C LYS A 91 13.08 -7.26 17.41
N PHE A 92 14.14 -7.89 17.89
CA PHE A 92 15.37 -8.12 17.12
C PHE A 92 15.11 -9.04 15.91
N ALA A 93 14.38 -10.13 16.10
CA ALA A 93 14.00 -11.03 15.03
C ALA A 93 13.14 -10.32 13.95
N ALA A 94 12.20 -9.47 14.36
CA ALA A 94 11.36 -8.69 13.45
C ALA A 94 12.17 -7.69 12.62
N VAL A 95 13.12 -7.00 13.22
CA VAL A 95 14.01 -6.06 12.51
C VAL A 95 14.92 -6.81 11.53
N LEU A 96 15.44 -7.96 11.94
CA LEU A 96 16.30 -8.77 11.09
C LEU A 96 15.53 -9.31 9.86
N SER A 97 14.32 -9.84 10.07
CA SER A 97 13.50 -10.38 8.98
C SER A 97 13.01 -9.27 8.03
N GLY A 98 12.56 -8.13 8.56
CA GLY A 98 12.15 -6.99 7.76
C GLY A 98 13.31 -6.39 6.97
N GLY A 99 14.47 -6.27 7.59
CA GLY A 99 15.69 -5.78 6.94
C GLY A 99 16.17 -6.71 5.82
N SER A 100 16.14 -8.02 6.03
CA SER A 100 16.53 -9.00 5.00
C SER A 100 15.56 -8.97 3.81
N LEU A 101 14.25 -8.88 4.06
CA LEU A 101 13.25 -8.76 3.01
C LEU A 101 13.47 -7.48 2.19
N MET A 102 13.72 -6.36 2.84
CA MET A 102 13.99 -5.09 2.18
C MET A 102 15.25 -5.14 1.31
N LEU A 103 16.33 -5.77 1.78
CA LEU A 103 17.55 -5.96 1.00
C LEU A 103 17.32 -6.82 -0.25
N ILE A 104 16.54 -7.90 -0.12
CA ILE A 104 16.19 -8.76 -1.25
C ILE A 104 15.37 -7.98 -2.29
N LEU A 105 14.40 -7.17 -1.85
CA LEU A 105 13.60 -6.33 -2.74
C LEU A 105 14.45 -5.29 -3.48
N ILE A 106 15.36 -4.61 -2.78
CA ILE A 106 16.27 -3.63 -3.39
C ILE A 106 17.19 -4.31 -4.41
N ALA A 107 17.74 -5.47 -4.07
CA ALA A 107 18.59 -6.23 -4.98
C ALA A 107 17.82 -6.68 -6.24
N ALA A 108 16.60 -7.18 -6.08
CA ALA A 108 15.73 -7.60 -7.17
C ALA A 108 15.37 -6.44 -8.10
N LEU A 109 15.08 -5.26 -7.53
CA LEU A 109 14.76 -4.06 -8.32
C LEU A 109 15.97 -3.54 -9.09
N LYS A 110 17.16 -3.61 -8.51
CA LYS A 110 18.40 -3.15 -9.14
C LYS A 110 18.79 -4.01 -10.35
N ASP A 111 18.51 -5.30 -10.30
CA ASP A 111 18.83 -6.25 -11.38
C ASP A 111 17.84 -6.16 -12.56
N ASN A 112 16.67 -5.53 -12.36
CA ASN A 112 15.57 -5.47 -13.32
C ASN A 112 15.43 -4.12 -14.06
N ASP A 113 16.43 -3.24 -14.01
CA ASP A 113 16.37 -1.93 -14.68
C ASP A 113 16.10 -2.04 -16.19
N GLY A 114 16.54 -3.13 -16.82
CA GLY A 114 16.28 -3.43 -18.23
C GLY A 114 14.83 -3.88 -18.51
N PHE A 115 14.19 -4.54 -17.57
CA PHE A 115 12.82 -5.05 -17.73
C PHE A 115 11.76 -3.95 -17.57
N ILE A 116 12.00 -3.00 -16.66
CA ILE A 116 11.10 -1.88 -16.40
C ILE A 116 11.03 -0.92 -17.59
N SER A 117 12.13 -0.73 -18.32
CA SER A 117 12.16 0.12 -19.51
C SER A 117 11.36 -0.46 -20.68
N SER A 118 11.28 -1.79 -20.81
CA SER A 118 10.47 -2.43 -21.84
C SER A 118 8.96 -2.38 -21.56
N MET A 119 8.56 -2.35 -20.30
CA MET A 119 7.14 -2.23 -19.90
C MET A 119 6.59 -0.81 -20.03
N ARG A 120 7.43 0.21 -20.07
CA ARG A 120 6.98 1.61 -20.24
C ARG A 120 6.37 1.92 -21.60
N GLY A 121 6.60 1.08 -22.60
CA GLY A 121 6.05 1.27 -23.94
C GLY A 121 4.54 0.99 -24.08
N GLU A 122 3.93 0.33 -23.11
CA GLU A 122 2.52 -0.07 -23.18
C GLU A 122 1.64 0.67 -22.15
N GLY A 123 1.84 1.97 -22.00
CA GLY A 123 1.17 2.81 -21.02
C GLY A 123 -0.37 2.92 -21.12
N SER A 124 -0.98 2.25 -22.10
CA SER A 124 -2.43 2.29 -22.31
C SER A 124 -3.19 1.07 -21.75
N ILE A 125 -2.48 0.06 -21.26
CA ILE A 125 -3.09 -1.21 -20.81
C ILE A 125 -3.98 -1.03 -19.57
N GLY A 126 -3.62 -0.08 -18.70
CA GLY A 126 -4.36 0.18 -17.46
C GLY A 126 -5.63 1.01 -17.61
N LEU A 127 -5.95 1.50 -18.80
CA LEU A 127 -7.17 2.27 -19.04
C LEU A 127 -8.41 1.36 -19.06
N ILE A 128 -9.46 1.77 -18.37
CA ILE A 128 -10.73 1.02 -18.31
C ILE A 128 -11.27 0.73 -19.72
N LYS A 129 -11.11 1.67 -20.63
CA LYS A 129 -11.55 1.55 -22.01
C LYS A 129 -10.85 0.39 -22.74
N ASN A 130 -9.56 0.23 -22.56
CA ASN A 130 -8.80 -0.85 -23.17
C ASN A 130 -9.11 -2.20 -22.52
N LEU A 131 -9.29 -2.23 -21.22
CA LEU A 131 -9.72 -3.42 -20.50
C LEU A 131 -11.09 -3.90 -20.99
N GLY A 132 -12.05 -3.01 -21.13
CA GLY A 132 -13.38 -3.33 -21.68
C GLY A 132 -13.32 -3.87 -23.10
N LYS A 133 -12.45 -3.29 -23.93
CA LYS A 133 -12.24 -3.75 -25.31
C LYS A 133 -11.65 -5.17 -25.37
N VAL A 134 -10.70 -5.49 -24.51
CA VAL A 134 -10.08 -6.83 -24.46
C VAL A 134 -11.04 -7.87 -23.90
N LEU A 135 -11.85 -7.54 -22.90
CA LEU A 135 -12.81 -8.45 -22.29
C LEU A 135 -14.02 -8.79 -23.19
N PHE A 136 -14.45 -7.83 -24.02
CA PHE A 136 -15.68 -7.96 -24.84
C PHE A 136 -15.41 -8.24 -26.33
N THR A 137 -14.18 -8.39 -26.72
CA THR A 137 -13.78 -8.86 -28.04
C THR A 137 -13.05 -10.19 -27.93
#